data_f7c288503c96982147cd6d64c085933b
#
_entry.id   f7c288503c96982147cd6d64c085933b
#
_cell.length_a   1.000
_cell.length_b   1.000
_cell.length_c   1.000
_cell.angle_alpha   90.00
_cell.angle_beta   90.00
_cell.angle_gamma   90.00
#
_symmetry.space_group_name_H-M   'P 1'
#
loop_
_entity.id
_entity.type
_entity.pdbx_description
1 polymer ?
#
loop_
_entity_poly.entity_id
_entity_poly.type
_entity_poly.pdbx_seq_one_letter_code
_entity_poly.pdbx_strand_id
1 'polypeptide(L)'
;MVVATWKQDSGWSDIEIKPYGPLSLDPATAVLHYGQEIFEGLKAYKNPDGSISLFRPEENAKRFNRSAARLALPELAVESFVEAVKELVKIDSGWVPSKIGESLYIRPFMIATEVGLGVRPSNEATFLIIATPAGAYFDPSKAVTVWISKEYVRAAPGGTGEAKCGGNYAASLVAQKAAALEGCDQVVWLDAIERKWVEEMGGMNLYFVKGSGKDAKVITPKLTGTLLPGITRDSILQAAHDLGYQTEEVMISTDEWRDEVASGEISEIFACGTAAVISPVGAAKSNEGTWVTGDGQPGKITMEIREYMLNIQHGVVEDKHHWNTKVL
;
A
#
# COMPACT_ATOMS: atom_id res chain seq x y z
N MET A 1 -5.19 7.71 -20.32
CA MET A 1 -4.05 7.86 -19.40
C MET A 1 -3.59 9.31 -19.35
N VAL A 2 -3.07 9.75 -18.20
CA VAL A 2 -2.43 11.06 -18.06
C VAL A 2 -0.95 10.94 -18.38
N VAL A 3 -0.36 11.98 -18.97
CA VAL A 3 1.08 12.07 -19.25
C VAL A 3 1.55 13.52 -19.01
N ALA A 4 2.66 13.68 -18.32
CA ALA A 4 3.43 14.93 -18.24
C ALA A 4 4.92 14.60 -18.28
N THR A 5 5.71 15.46 -18.89
CA THR A 5 7.17 15.28 -18.97
C THR A 5 7.88 16.39 -18.18
N TRP A 6 9.01 16.05 -17.61
CA TRP A 6 9.86 16.99 -16.90
C TRP A 6 11.26 16.99 -17.49
N LYS A 7 11.84 18.17 -17.61
CA LYS A 7 13.24 18.37 -17.96
C LYS A 7 13.88 19.34 -16.99
N GLN A 8 15.13 19.11 -16.66
CA GLN A 8 15.85 19.94 -15.69
C GLN A 8 15.88 21.42 -16.11
N ASP A 9 15.99 21.70 -17.39
CA ASP A 9 16.12 23.05 -17.89
C ASP A 9 14.80 23.82 -18.05
N SER A 10 13.66 23.12 -18.17
CA SER A 10 12.35 23.72 -18.46
C SER A 10 11.26 23.40 -17.45
N GLY A 11 11.51 22.46 -16.52
CA GLY A 11 10.51 22.01 -15.56
C GLY A 11 9.46 21.07 -16.17
N TRP A 12 8.28 21.04 -15.57
CA TRP A 12 7.14 20.23 -16.02
C TRP A 12 6.47 20.82 -17.26
N SER A 13 6.12 19.96 -18.22
CA SER A 13 5.17 20.27 -19.29
C SER A 13 3.75 20.41 -18.75
N ASP A 14 2.83 20.90 -19.57
CA ASP A 14 1.41 20.76 -19.31
C ASP A 14 1.01 19.29 -19.17
N ILE A 15 0.02 19.03 -18.33
CA ILE A 15 -0.55 17.69 -18.14
C ILE A 15 -1.50 17.40 -19.32
N GLU A 16 -1.24 16.32 -20.04
CA GLU A 16 -2.06 15.88 -21.17
C GLU A 16 -2.84 14.61 -20.81
N ILE A 17 -4.07 14.50 -21.30
CA ILE A 17 -4.85 13.26 -21.25
C ILE A 17 -4.87 12.64 -22.65
N LYS A 18 -4.41 11.39 -22.74
CA LYS A 18 -4.30 10.64 -24.00
C LYS A 18 -5.05 9.31 -23.89
N PRO A 19 -5.45 8.71 -25.03
CA PRO A 19 -5.87 7.31 -25.04
C PRO A 19 -4.81 6.41 -24.42
N TYR A 20 -5.25 5.36 -23.71
CA TYR A 20 -4.33 4.33 -23.20
C TYR A 20 -3.61 3.64 -24.36
N GLY A 21 -2.31 3.48 -24.26
CA GLY A 21 -1.47 2.84 -25.26
C GLY A 21 -0.06 2.56 -24.77
N PRO A 22 0.76 1.87 -25.59
CA PRO A 22 2.14 1.56 -25.26
C PRO A 22 3.00 2.84 -25.18
N LEU A 23 4.07 2.77 -24.37
CA LEU A 23 5.13 3.77 -24.33
C LEU A 23 6.24 3.37 -25.32
N SER A 24 6.71 4.32 -26.11
CA SER A 24 7.89 4.13 -26.94
C SER A 24 9.11 4.68 -26.18
N LEU A 25 9.99 3.79 -25.75
CA LEU A 25 11.21 4.12 -25.01
C LEU A 25 12.44 3.67 -25.80
N ASP A 26 13.49 4.49 -25.78
CA ASP A 26 14.80 4.09 -26.28
C ASP A 26 15.36 2.96 -25.42
N PRO A 27 16.03 1.94 -25.98
CA PRO A 27 16.65 0.88 -25.19
C PRO A 27 17.64 1.35 -24.12
N ALA A 28 18.26 2.52 -24.29
CA ALA A 28 19.18 3.13 -23.33
C ALA A 28 18.47 4.06 -22.33
N THR A 29 17.13 4.02 -22.23
CA THR A 29 16.39 4.81 -21.25
C THR A 29 16.77 4.41 -19.84
N ALA A 30 17.13 5.36 -18.98
CA ALA A 30 17.72 5.16 -17.66
C ALA A 30 16.89 4.22 -16.74
N VAL A 31 15.56 4.30 -16.76
CA VAL A 31 14.70 3.46 -15.94
C VAL A 31 14.87 1.96 -16.23
N LEU A 32 15.16 1.57 -17.48
CA LEU A 32 15.33 0.18 -17.90
C LEU A 32 16.58 -0.47 -17.31
N HIS A 33 17.57 0.33 -16.90
CA HIS A 33 18.85 -0.14 -16.38
C HIS A 33 19.03 0.08 -14.89
N TYR A 34 18.50 1.19 -14.35
CA TYR A 34 18.77 1.60 -12.97
C TYR A 34 17.55 1.64 -12.09
N GLY A 35 16.35 1.34 -12.64
CA GLY A 35 15.12 1.26 -11.86
C GLY A 35 14.78 2.57 -11.14
N GLN A 36 15.21 3.73 -11.68
CA GLN A 36 14.87 5.03 -11.10
C GLN A 36 13.41 5.36 -11.46
N GLU A 37 12.50 4.86 -10.63
CA GLU A 37 11.07 5.01 -10.79
C GLU A 37 10.35 4.94 -9.44
N ILE A 38 9.18 5.56 -9.37
CA ILE A 38 8.29 5.55 -8.23
C ILE A 38 6.84 5.36 -8.69
N PHE A 39 6.00 4.87 -7.80
CA PHE A 39 4.59 4.73 -8.10
C PHE A 39 3.69 4.95 -6.90
N GLU A 40 2.41 5.15 -7.17
CA GLU A 40 1.36 5.25 -6.18
C GLU A 40 0.21 4.29 -6.50
N GLY A 41 -0.67 4.13 -5.54
CA GLY A 41 -1.91 3.41 -5.71
C GLY A 41 -2.99 4.06 -4.87
N LEU A 42 -4.05 4.49 -5.51
CA LEU A 42 -5.26 5.00 -4.86
C LEU A 42 -6.49 4.50 -5.62
N LYS A 43 -7.67 4.77 -5.09
CA LYS A 43 -8.91 4.24 -5.63
C LYS A 43 -9.98 5.33 -5.73
N ALA A 44 -10.78 5.23 -6.79
CA ALA A 44 -12.05 5.96 -6.89
C ALA A 44 -13.21 5.00 -6.57
N TYR A 45 -14.15 5.50 -5.78
CA TYR A 45 -15.31 4.77 -5.31
C TYR A 45 -16.59 5.44 -5.76
N LYS A 46 -17.57 4.64 -6.13
CA LYS A 46 -18.91 5.12 -6.41
C LYS A 46 -19.74 5.08 -5.15
N ASN A 47 -20.29 6.24 -4.78
CA ASN A 47 -21.10 6.42 -3.60
C ASN A 47 -22.58 6.03 -3.86
N PRO A 48 -23.41 5.79 -2.82
CA PRO A 48 -24.82 5.42 -2.98
C PRO A 48 -25.67 6.44 -3.74
N ASP A 49 -25.31 7.72 -3.69
CA ASP A 49 -25.98 8.80 -4.42
C ASP A 49 -25.54 8.90 -5.90
N GLY A 50 -24.64 8.02 -6.34
CA GLY A 50 -24.08 8.01 -7.68
C GLY A 50 -22.86 8.93 -7.87
N SER A 51 -22.51 9.75 -6.90
CA SER A 51 -21.28 10.54 -6.94
C SER A 51 -20.03 9.66 -6.89
N ILE A 52 -18.89 10.23 -7.27
CA ILE A 52 -17.61 9.54 -7.25
C ILE A 52 -16.64 10.31 -6.37
N SER A 53 -15.94 9.59 -5.49
CA SER A 53 -14.93 10.17 -4.60
C SER A 53 -13.60 9.40 -4.66
N LEU A 54 -12.53 10.10 -4.32
CA LEU A 54 -11.18 9.56 -4.05
C LEU A 54 -10.98 9.52 -2.55
N PHE A 55 -10.25 8.52 -2.06
CA PHE A 55 -9.91 8.42 -0.65
C PHE A 55 -8.50 8.92 -0.38
N ARG A 56 -8.36 10.05 0.34
CA ARG A 56 -7.10 10.70 0.77
C ARG A 56 -6.08 10.94 -0.36
N PRO A 57 -6.47 11.47 -1.52
CA PRO A 57 -5.56 11.62 -2.65
C PRO A 57 -4.38 12.57 -2.37
N GLU A 58 -4.55 13.56 -1.50
CA GLU A 58 -3.50 14.50 -1.10
C GLU A 58 -2.36 13.78 -0.35
N GLU A 59 -2.68 12.80 0.49
CA GLU A 59 -1.67 12.00 1.18
C GLU A 59 -0.89 11.10 0.22
N ASN A 60 -1.55 10.58 -0.83
CA ASN A 60 -0.85 9.88 -1.92
C ASN A 60 0.10 10.82 -2.66
N ALA A 61 -0.32 12.05 -2.99
CA ALA A 61 0.52 13.04 -3.64
C ALA A 61 1.74 13.40 -2.79
N LYS A 62 1.56 13.64 -1.49
CA LYS A 62 2.65 13.93 -0.55
C LYS A 62 3.62 12.75 -0.45
N ARG A 63 3.13 11.51 -0.41
CA ARG A 63 3.97 10.31 -0.36
C ARG A 63 4.70 10.08 -1.69
N PHE A 64 4.06 10.38 -2.81
CA PHE A 64 4.69 10.36 -4.14
C PHE A 64 5.90 11.29 -4.17
N ASN A 65 5.77 12.52 -3.66
CA ASN A 65 6.88 13.47 -3.59
C ASN A 65 7.99 13.02 -2.63
N ARG A 66 7.66 12.43 -1.47
CA ARG A 66 8.68 11.83 -0.59
C ARG A 66 9.46 10.72 -1.32
N SER A 67 8.76 9.89 -2.09
CA SER A 67 9.40 8.85 -2.89
C SER A 67 10.24 9.44 -4.03
N ALA A 68 9.76 10.51 -4.68
CA ALA A 68 10.50 11.23 -5.71
C ALA A 68 11.81 11.80 -5.17
N ALA A 69 11.74 12.54 -4.06
CA ALA A 69 12.93 13.08 -3.39
C ALA A 69 13.95 11.99 -3.03
N ARG A 70 13.45 10.84 -2.51
CA ARG A 70 14.34 9.72 -2.14
C ARG A 70 15.06 9.09 -3.33
N LEU A 71 14.43 9.06 -4.51
CA LEU A 71 14.99 8.51 -5.75
C LEU A 71 15.62 9.59 -6.65
N ALA A 72 15.80 10.81 -6.16
CA ALA A 72 16.30 11.95 -6.95
C ALA A 72 15.51 12.17 -8.26
N LEU A 73 14.19 12.02 -8.17
CA LEU A 73 13.23 12.38 -9.22
C LEU A 73 12.59 13.76 -8.90
N PRO A 74 12.05 14.46 -9.89
CA PRO A 74 11.40 15.75 -9.65
C PRO A 74 10.11 15.60 -8.85
N GLU A 75 9.85 16.55 -7.95
CA GLU A 75 8.57 16.65 -7.26
C GLU A 75 7.51 17.26 -8.17
N LEU A 76 6.25 16.82 -7.99
CA LEU A 76 5.07 17.38 -8.65
C LEU A 76 4.20 18.06 -7.61
N ALA A 77 3.67 19.26 -7.89
CA ALA A 77 2.77 19.95 -6.97
C ALA A 77 1.59 19.05 -6.57
N VAL A 78 1.26 19.02 -5.27
CA VAL A 78 0.19 18.17 -4.72
C VAL A 78 -1.12 18.41 -5.44
N GLU A 79 -1.44 19.67 -5.68
CA GLU A 79 -2.65 20.12 -6.39
C GLU A 79 -2.67 19.59 -7.83
N SER A 80 -1.54 19.63 -8.53
CA SER A 80 -1.41 19.12 -9.91
C SER A 80 -1.59 17.61 -9.98
N PHE A 81 -1.03 16.87 -9.01
CA PHE A 81 -1.23 15.43 -8.89
C PHE A 81 -2.71 15.09 -8.67
N VAL A 82 -3.36 15.75 -7.71
CA VAL A 82 -4.76 15.47 -7.36
C VAL A 82 -5.69 15.83 -8.52
N GLU A 83 -5.48 16.98 -9.17
CA GLU A 83 -6.30 17.39 -10.30
C GLU A 83 -6.12 16.45 -11.50
N ALA A 84 -4.90 16.01 -11.80
CA ALA A 84 -4.64 15.02 -12.85
C ALA A 84 -5.40 13.70 -12.61
N VAL A 85 -5.43 13.24 -11.35
CA VAL A 85 -6.20 12.05 -10.96
C VAL A 85 -7.70 12.30 -11.15
N LYS A 86 -8.23 13.44 -10.70
CA LYS A 86 -9.65 13.79 -10.83
C LYS A 86 -10.07 13.84 -12.30
N GLU A 87 -9.29 14.50 -13.15
CA GLU A 87 -9.61 14.62 -14.59
C GLU A 87 -9.64 13.24 -15.27
N LEU A 88 -8.70 12.33 -14.96
CA LEU A 88 -8.74 10.98 -15.48
C LEU A 88 -10.02 10.25 -15.02
N VAL A 89 -10.36 10.34 -13.73
CA VAL A 89 -11.56 9.68 -13.17
C VAL A 89 -12.84 10.26 -13.75
N LYS A 90 -12.92 11.57 -14.01
CA LYS A 90 -14.07 12.19 -14.69
C LYS A 90 -14.30 11.58 -16.09
N ILE A 91 -13.24 11.47 -16.89
CA ILE A 91 -13.31 10.90 -18.23
C ILE A 91 -13.67 9.42 -18.18
N ASP A 92 -13.06 8.67 -17.25
CA ASP A 92 -13.25 7.22 -17.10
C ASP A 92 -14.33 6.86 -16.05
N SER A 93 -15.23 7.79 -15.72
CA SER A 93 -16.26 7.61 -14.67
C SER A 93 -17.17 6.41 -14.89
N GLY A 94 -17.42 6.06 -16.16
CA GLY A 94 -18.18 4.86 -16.53
C GLY A 94 -17.48 3.54 -16.13
N TRP A 95 -16.20 3.55 -15.85
CA TRP A 95 -15.42 2.39 -15.42
C TRP A 95 -15.37 2.23 -13.90
N VAL A 96 -15.91 3.17 -13.11
CA VAL A 96 -15.97 3.07 -11.64
C VAL A 96 -17.07 2.08 -11.25
N PRO A 97 -16.75 0.92 -10.68
CA PRO A 97 -17.75 -0.06 -10.28
C PRO A 97 -18.66 0.48 -9.17
N SER A 98 -19.90 -0.03 -9.10
CA SER A 98 -20.91 0.39 -8.12
C SER A 98 -21.06 -0.52 -6.91
N LYS A 99 -20.44 -1.71 -6.94
CA LYS A 99 -20.58 -2.68 -5.86
C LYS A 99 -19.59 -2.36 -4.74
N ILE A 100 -20.06 -2.41 -3.48
CA ILE A 100 -19.21 -2.23 -2.31
C ILE A 100 -18.05 -3.24 -2.31
N GLY A 101 -16.84 -2.75 -2.08
CA GLY A 101 -15.61 -3.53 -2.15
C GLY A 101 -14.95 -3.55 -3.53
N GLU A 102 -15.63 -3.08 -4.57
CA GLU A 102 -15.05 -2.85 -5.89
C GLU A 102 -14.68 -1.36 -6.06
N SER A 103 -13.78 -1.05 -6.98
CA SER A 103 -13.27 0.32 -7.18
C SER A 103 -12.60 0.48 -8.54
N LEU A 104 -12.42 1.71 -8.98
CA LEU A 104 -11.45 2.00 -10.02
C LEU A 104 -10.08 2.18 -9.36
N TYR A 105 -9.16 1.25 -9.60
CA TYR A 105 -7.79 1.34 -9.12
C TYR A 105 -6.98 2.27 -10.02
N ILE A 106 -6.31 3.25 -9.43
CA ILE A 106 -5.56 4.28 -10.13
C ILE A 106 -4.08 4.10 -9.79
N ARG A 107 -3.23 4.11 -10.83
CA ARG A 107 -1.79 3.92 -10.75
C ARG A 107 -1.04 5.14 -11.29
N PRO A 108 -0.79 6.17 -10.47
CA PRO A 108 0.22 7.18 -10.79
C PRO A 108 1.62 6.57 -10.69
N PHE A 109 2.50 6.92 -11.61
CA PHE A 109 3.91 6.52 -11.54
C PHE A 109 4.78 7.53 -12.29
N MET A 110 6.06 7.56 -11.95
CA MET A 110 7.06 8.39 -12.60
C MET A 110 8.30 7.57 -12.91
N ILE A 111 8.81 7.70 -14.10
CA ILE A 111 10.00 7.01 -14.60
C ILE A 111 11.04 7.99 -15.10
N ALA A 112 12.32 7.69 -14.86
CA ALA A 112 13.44 8.38 -15.47
C ALA A 112 13.53 8.07 -16.97
N THR A 113 13.37 9.07 -17.82
CA THR A 113 13.26 8.89 -19.27
C THR A 113 14.46 9.42 -20.05
N GLU A 114 15.49 9.94 -19.39
CA GLU A 114 16.73 10.33 -20.06
C GLU A 114 17.40 9.14 -20.73
N VAL A 115 17.90 9.36 -21.94
CA VAL A 115 18.61 8.34 -22.73
C VAL A 115 20.09 8.38 -22.40
N GLY A 116 20.61 7.28 -21.85
CA GLY A 116 22.04 7.17 -21.50
C GLY A 116 22.31 6.01 -20.54
N LEU A 117 23.53 5.48 -20.58
CA LEU A 117 23.99 4.36 -19.75
C LEU A 117 24.85 4.79 -18.55
N GLY A 118 24.94 6.10 -18.28
CA GLY A 118 25.66 6.63 -17.13
C GLY A 118 24.80 6.55 -15.84
N VAL A 119 25.38 6.06 -14.74
CA VAL A 119 24.71 6.01 -13.43
C VAL A 119 24.74 7.39 -12.79
N ARG A 120 23.63 8.10 -12.88
CA ARG A 120 23.41 9.41 -12.23
C ARG A 120 21.92 9.72 -12.14
N PRO A 121 21.50 10.67 -11.30
CA PRO A 121 20.13 11.16 -11.34
C PRO A 121 19.76 11.64 -12.75
N SER A 122 18.58 11.25 -13.21
CA SER A 122 18.08 11.61 -14.53
C SER A 122 17.69 13.09 -14.62
N ASN A 123 18.01 13.73 -15.72
CA ASN A 123 17.59 15.08 -16.03
C ASN A 123 16.26 15.15 -16.80
N GLU A 124 15.68 13.99 -17.11
CA GLU A 124 14.36 13.88 -17.73
C GLU A 124 13.52 12.81 -17.03
N ALA A 125 12.25 13.12 -16.80
CA ALA A 125 11.29 12.20 -16.22
C ALA A 125 9.94 12.31 -16.91
N THR A 126 9.17 11.22 -16.88
CA THR A 126 7.79 11.19 -17.34
C THR A 126 6.89 10.72 -16.21
N PHE A 127 5.89 11.55 -15.88
CA PHE A 127 4.79 11.21 -14.97
C PHE A 127 3.62 10.69 -15.77
N LEU A 128 3.01 9.60 -15.27
CA LEU A 128 1.89 8.95 -15.92
C LEU A 128 0.83 8.54 -14.89
N ILE A 129 -0.44 8.51 -15.32
CA ILE A 129 -1.52 7.87 -14.56
C ILE A 129 -2.29 6.93 -15.47
N ILE A 130 -2.46 5.70 -15.03
CA ILE A 130 -3.34 4.70 -15.65
C ILE A 130 -4.36 4.22 -14.64
N ALA A 131 -5.48 3.65 -15.10
CA ALA A 131 -6.52 3.14 -14.22
C ALA A 131 -7.09 1.82 -14.74
N THR A 132 -7.62 1.00 -13.83
CA THR A 132 -8.31 -0.26 -14.13
C THR A 132 -9.39 -0.54 -13.10
N PRO A 133 -10.58 -1.05 -13.51
CA PRO A 133 -11.53 -1.59 -12.55
C PRO A 133 -10.91 -2.74 -11.78
N ALA A 134 -11.16 -2.80 -10.47
CA ALA A 134 -10.64 -3.82 -9.58
C ALA A 134 -11.71 -4.30 -8.61
N GLY A 135 -11.80 -5.63 -8.45
CA GLY A 135 -12.55 -6.28 -7.38
C GLY A 135 -11.74 -6.39 -6.09
N ALA A 136 -12.21 -7.24 -5.17
CA ALA A 136 -11.47 -7.54 -3.96
C ALA A 136 -10.13 -8.23 -4.30
N TYR A 137 -9.04 -7.76 -3.71
CA TYR A 137 -7.69 -8.30 -3.94
C TYR A 137 -7.52 -9.70 -3.35
N PHE A 138 -8.08 -9.94 -2.16
CA PHE A 138 -8.21 -11.25 -1.53
C PHE A 138 -9.68 -11.53 -1.25
N ASP A 139 -10.04 -12.82 -1.13
CA ASP A 139 -11.34 -13.22 -0.61
C ASP A 139 -11.40 -12.84 0.89
N PRO A 140 -12.21 -11.85 1.27
CA PRO A 140 -12.24 -11.37 2.65
C PRO A 140 -12.83 -12.37 3.65
N SER A 141 -13.46 -13.44 3.15
CA SER A 141 -13.99 -14.54 3.97
C SER A 141 -12.92 -15.54 4.39
N LYS A 142 -11.70 -15.40 3.87
CA LYS A 142 -10.58 -16.31 4.16
C LYS A 142 -9.40 -15.54 4.75
N ALA A 143 -8.81 -16.12 5.78
CA ALA A 143 -7.55 -15.63 6.30
C ALA A 143 -6.38 -16.25 5.53
N VAL A 144 -5.34 -15.46 5.27
CA VAL A 144 -4.13 -15.91 4.57
C VAL A 144 -3.15 -16.57 5.53
N THR A 145 -2.30 -17.45 4.99
CA THR A 145 -1.15 -18.01 5.68
C THR A 145 0.11 -17.29 5.22
N VAL A 146 0.97 -16.89 6.16
CA VAL A 146 2.17 -16.11 5.86
C VAL A 146 3.46 -16.87 6.20
N TRP A 147 4.51 -16.62 5.41
CA TRP A 147 5.86 -17.11 5.65
C TRP A 147 6.72 -16.04 6.28
N ILE A 148 7.31 -16.30 7.44
CA ILE A 148 8.28 -15.39 8.07
C ILE A 148 9.65 -15.61 7.45
N SER A 149 10.11 -14.62 6.68
CA SER A 149 11.41 -14.68 6.01
C SER A 149 12.54 -14.25 6.94
N LYS A 150 13.41 -15.19 7.32
CA LYS A 150 14.66 -14.91 8.04
C LYS A 150 15.88 -14.79 7.11
N GLU A 151 15.76 -15.23 5.87
CA GLU A 151 16.85 -15.22 4.88
C GLU A 151 16.93 -13.92 4.10
N TYR A 152 15.79 -13.45 3.58
CA TYR A 152 15.72 -12.25 2.74
C TYR A 152 15.15 -11.08 3.52
N VAL A 153 15.58 -9.87 3.16
CA VAL A 153 15.03 -8.60 3.68
C VAL A 153 14.42 -7.81 2.55
N ARG A 154 13.37 -7.04 2.88
CA ARG A 154 12.76 -6.10 1.96
C ARG A 154 13.50 -4.76 1.92
N ALA A 155 13.96 -4.31 3.08
CA ALA A 155 14.55 -2.99 3.29
C ALA A 155 15.61 -3.02 4.39
N ALA A 156 16.49 -2.03 4.39
CA ALA A 156 17.48 -1.81 5.44
C ALA A 156 17.54 -0.33 5.81
N PRO A 157 18.02 0.02 7.03
CA PRO A 157 18.23 1.41 7.43
C PRO A 157 19.08 2.19 6.41
N GLY A 158 18.63 3.38 6.02
CA GLY A 158 19.27 4.19 4.98
C GLY A 158 18.98 3.74 3.55
N GLY A 159 18.27 2.63 3.35
CA GLY A 159 17.80 2.16 2.06
C GLY A 159 16.55 2.88 1.56
N THR A 160 15.81 2.26 0.65
CA THR A 160 14.63 2.82 -0.02
C THR A 160 13.30 2.34 0.59
N GLY A 161 13.32 1.69 1.77
CA GLY A 161 12.17 1.01 2.35
C GLY A 161 10.90 1.86 2.51
N GLU A 162 11.05 3.12 2.89
CA GLU A 162 9.94 4.08 3.05
C GLU A 162 9.49 4.75 1.74
N ALA A 163 10.26 4.58 0.64
CA ALA A 163 9.86 5.04 -0.67
C ALA A 163 9.04 3.99 -1.41
N LYS A 164 8.06 4.42 -2.19
CA LYS A 164 7.24 3.53 -3.00
C LYS A 164 7.86 3.41 -4.40
N CYS A 165 8.88 2.54 -4.53
CA CYS A 165 9.64 2.32 -5.76
C CYS A 165 9.74 0.83 -6.10
N GLY A 166 9.82 0.48 -7.38
CA GLY A 166 9.78 -0.90 -7.88
C GLY A 166 10.93 -1.76 -7.38
N GLY A 167 12.10 -1.17 -7.09
CA GLY A 167 13.23 -1.89 -6.55
C GLY A 167 12.90 -2.66 -5.25
N ASN A 168 12.09 -2.07 -4.35
CA ASN A 168 11.64 -2.73 -3.13
C ASN A 168 10.76 -3.97 -3.43
N TYR A 169 10.00 -3.92 -4.52
CA TYR A 169 9.13 -5.03 -4.93
C TYR A 169 9.93 -6.10 -5.68
N ALA A 170 10.83 -5.72 -6.56
CA ALA A 170 11.70 -6.66 -7.27
C ALA A 170 12.54 -7.51 -6.28
N ALA A 171 13.08 -6.89 -5.23
CA ALA A 171 13.82 -7.58 -4.18
C ALA A 171 12.97 -8.62 -3.41
N SER A 172 11.64 -8.50 -3.42
CA SER A 172 10.73 -9.38 -2.70
C SER A 172 10.39 -10.68 -3.44
N LEU A 173 10.61 -10.75 -4.76
CA LEU A 173 10.05 -11.81 -5.61
C LEU A 173 10.60 -13.20 -5.29
N VAL A 174 11.88 -13.34 -4.96
CA VAL A 174 12.48 -14.62 -4.61
C VAL A 174 11.88 -15.18 -3.32
N ALA A 175 11.70 -14.34 -2.32
CA ALA A 175 11.10 -14.75 -1.05
C ALA A 175 9.62 -15.10 -1.20
N GLN A 176 8.86 -14.37 -2.04
CA GLN A 176 7.47 -14.71 -2.37
C GLN A 176 7.38 -16.08 -3.06
N LYS A 177 8.31 -16.38 -3.99
CA LYS A 177 8.38 -17.71 -4.61
C LYS A 177 8.68 -18.80 -3.59
N ALA A 178 9.60 -18.55 -2.65
CA ALA A 178 9.90 -19.49 -1.56
C ALA A 178 8.69 -19.72 -0.66
N ALA A 179 7.99 -18.67 -0.24
CA ALA A 179 6.77 -18.76 0.56
C ALA A 179 5.66 -19.58 -0.13
N ALA A 180 5.49 -19.41 -1.44
CA ALA A 180 4.52 -20.18 -2.22
C ALA A 180 4.85 -21.70 -2.23
N LEU A 181 6.13 -22.08 -2.24
CA LEU A 181 6.56 -23.48 -2.13
C LEU A 181 6.23 -24.09 -0.75
N GLU A 182 6.20 -23.26 0.29
CA GLU A 182 5.77 -23.64 1.65
C GLU A 182 4.26 -23.61 1.84
N GLY A 183 3.48 -23.33 0.78
CA GLY A 183 2.03 -23.22 0.81
C GLY A 183 1.54 -21.97 1.53
N CYS A 184 2.33 -20.90 1.51
CA CYS A 184 1.98 -19.61 2.08
C CYS A 184 1.57 -18.61 1.00
N ASP A 185 0.63 -17.74 1.33
CA ASP A 185 0.09 -16.74 0.42
C ASP A 185 0.97 -15.49 0.31
N GLN A 186 1.71 -15.17 1.39
CA GLN A 186 2.52 -13.95 1.49
C GLN A 186 3.75 -14.17 2.39
N VAL A 187 4.70 -13.21 2.29
CA VAL A 187 5.91 -13.16 3.11
C VAL A 187 5.77 -12.08 4.18
N VAL A 188 6.17 -12.37 5.40
CA VAL A 188 6.42 -11.38 6.44
C VAL A 188 7.89 -11.02 6.46
N TRP A 189 8.16 -9.73 6.42
CA TRP A 189 9.50 -9.15 6.45
C TRP A 189 9.89 -8.80 7.88
N LEU A 190 11.15 -9.06 8.18
CA LEU A 190 11.79 -8.69 9.43
C LEU A 190 12.83 -7.59 9.18
N ASP A 191 13.20 -6.90 10.23
CA ASP A 191 14.28 -5.93 10.20
C ASP A 191 15.59 -6.53 9.67
N ALA A 192 16.39 -5.73 8.99
CA ALA A 192 17.61 -6.20 8.33
C ALA A 192 18.77 -6.48 9.28
N ILE A 193 18.73 -6.01 10.52
CA ILE A 193 19.86 -6.05 11.48
C ILE A 193 19.77 -7.29 12.36
N GLU A 194 18.66 -7.41 13.12
CA GLU A 194 18.49 -8.49 14.09
C GLU A 194 17.68 -9.67 13.54
N ARG A 195 16.95 -9.48 12.42
CA ARG A 195 16.04 -10.50 11.83
C ARG A 195 15.01 -10.99 12.85
N LYS A 196 14.54 -10.07 13.66
CA LYS A 196 13.70 -10.32 14.83
C LYS A 196 12.40 -9.50 14.80
N TRP A 197 12.50 -8.23 14.41
CA TRP A 197 11.40 -7.29 14.49
C TRP A 197 10.53 -7.35 13.25
N VAL A 198 9.24 -7.53 13.46
CA VAL A 198 8.25 -7.61 12.38
C VAL A 198 8.09 -6.24 11.73
N GLU A 199 8.15 -6.18 10.41
CA GLU A 199 7.99 -4.95 9.64
C GLU A 199 6.72 -4.96 8.80
N GLU A 200 6.66 -5.70 7.71
CA GLU A 200 5.57 -5.69 6.73
C GLU A 200 5.23 -7.10 6.23
N MET A 201 4.05 -7.27 5.64
CA MET A 201 3.62 -8.48 4.94
C MET A 201 3.50 -8.20 3.45
N GLY A 202 4.40 -8.76 2.64
CA GLY A 202 4.47 -8.44 1.21
C GLY A 202 4.69 -6.94 0.99
N GLY A 203 3.69 -6.26 0.44
CA GLY A 203 3.65 -4.79 0.30
C GLY A 203 2.56 -4.14 1.17
N MET A 204 2.20 -4.74 2.30
CA MET A 204 1.13 -4.32 3.22
C MET A 204 1.65 -4.16 4.64
N ASN A 205 1.09 -3.21 5.39
CA ASN A 205 1.38 -3.06 6.81
C ASN A 205 0.61 -4.09 7.64
N LEU A 206 1.19 -4.57 8.73
CA LEU A 206 0.59 -5.54 9.65
C LEU A 206 -0.06 -4.86 10.85
N TYR A 207 -1.07 -5.52 11.37
CA TYR A 207 -1.76 -5.21 12.61
C TYR A 207 -1.99 -6.46 13.44
N PHE A 208 -1.96 -6.31 14.76
CA PHE A 208 -2.23 -7.34 15.74
C PHE A 208 -3.30 -6.83 16.70
N VAL A 209 -4.25 -7.69 17.03
CA VAL A 209 -5.28 -7.39 18.03
C VAL A 209 -4.94 -8.15 19.29
N LYS A 210 -4.68 -7.44 20.38
CA LYS A 210 -4.45 -8.02 21.70
C LYS A 210 -5.71 -7.94 22.54
N GLY A 211 -6.09 -9.05 23.16
CA GLY A 211 -7.31 -9.17 23.96
C GLY A 211 -8.57 -9.37 23.10
N SER A 212 -9.72 -9.04 23.63
CA SER A 212 -11.02 -9.25 22.98
C SER A 212 -12.07 -8.21 23.42
N GLY A 213 -13.17 -8.12 22.65
CA GLY A 213 -14.25 -7.17 22.94
C GLY A 213 -13.77 -5.72 22.81
N LYS A 214 -14.42 -4.80 23.54
CA LYS A 214 -14.11 -3.36 23.44
C LYS A 214 -12.84 -2.94 24.21
N ASP A 215 -12.30 -3.81 25.06
CA ASP A 215 -11.02 -3.57 25.74
C ASP A 215 -9.81 -4.02 24.92
N ALA A 216 -10.04 -4.56 23.71
CA ALA A 216 -8.97 -4.97 22.83
C ALA A 216 -8.12 -3.78 22.36
N LYS A 217 -6.81 -4.04 22.18
CA LYS A 217 -5.86 -3.10 21.59
C LYS A 217 -5.53 -3.51 20.16
N VAL A 218 -5.54 -2.56 19.27
CA VAL A 218 -5.14 -2.71 17.86
C VAL A 218 -3.75 -2.10 17.69
N ILE A 219 -2.74 -2.94 17.57
CA ILE A 219 -1.34 -2.51 17.52
C ILE A 219 -0.74 -2.77 16.14
N THR A 220 0.26 -1.98 15.77
CA THR A 220 0.97 -2.10 14.48
C THR A 220 2.46 -1.83 14.66
N PRO A 221 3.33 -2.45 13.85
CA PRO A 221 4.76 -2.14 13.86
C PRO A 221 5.04 -0.65 13.68
N LYS A 222 5.93 -0.13 14.53
CA LYS A 222 6.39 1.27 14.51
C LYS A 222 7.14 1.56 13.21
N LEU A 223 6.95 2.74 12.66
CA LEU A 223 7.71 3.21 11.49
C LEU A 223 9.15 3.51 11.89
N THR A 224 10.09 2.79 11.30
CA THR A 224 11.54 2.83 11.61
C THR A 224 12.37 3.40 10.46
N GLY A 225 11.73 3.87 9.37
CA GLY A 225 12.40 4.32 8.15
C GLY A 225 12.65 3.19 7.14
N THR A 226 12.30 1.94 7.48
CA THR A 226 12.35 0.78 6.59
C THR A 226 10.96 0.32 6.12
N LEU A 227 9.91 0.68 6.87
CA LEU A 227 8.52 0.40 6.51
C LEU A 227 7.94 1.52 5.65
N LEU A 228 7.07 1.15 4.70
CA LEU A 228 6.29 2.14 3.98
C LEU A 228 5.23 2.75 4.92
N PRO A 229 5.18 4.11 5.08
CA PRO A 229 4.13 4.76 5.84
C PRO A 229 2.81 4.67 5.06
N GLY A 230 2.04 3.60 5.34
CA GLY A 230 0.80 3.29 4.64
C GLY A 230 -0.31 4.29 4.95
N ILE A 231 -0.99 4.81 3.91
CA ILE A 231 -2.15 5.70 4.10
C ILE A 231 -3.31 4.92 4.70
N THR A 232 -3.55 3.70 4.25
CA THR A 232 -4.54 2.80 4.85
C THR A 232 -4.17 2.47 6.30
N ARG A 233 -2.86 2.25 6.59
CA ARG A 233 -2.38 2.05 7.96
C ARG A 233 -2.76 3.22 8.86
N ASP A 234 -2.42 4.42 8.45
CA ASP A 234 -2.73 5.63 9.22
C ASP A 234 -4.24 5.80 9.42
N SER A 235 -5.04 5.54 8.37
CA SER A 235 -6.50 5.59 8.47
C SER A 235 -7.08 4.54 9.43
N ILE A 236 -6.51 3.33 9.49
CA ILE A 236 -6.98 2.27 10.39
C ILE A 236 -6.70 2.62 11.86
N LEU A 237 -5.61 3.30 12.20
CA LEU A 237 -5.37 3.78 13.56
C LEU A 237 -6.50 4.69 14.02
N GLN A 238 -6.95 5.62 13.17
CA GLN A 238 -8.06 6.52 13.47
C GLN A 238 -9.41 5.78 13.46
N ALA A 239 -9.65 4.93 12.46
CA ALA A 239 -10.90 4.17 12.37
C ALA A 239 -11.10 3.22 13.57
N ALA A 240 -10.05 2.56 14.03
CA ALA A 240 -10.11 1.73 15.23
C ALA A 240 -10.41 2.56 16.48
N HIS A 241 -9.82 3.75 16.60
CA HIS A 241 -10.13 4.69 17.68
C HIS A 241 -11.59 5.17 17.63
N ASP A 242 -12.12 5.49 16.44
CA ASP A 242 -13.53 5.87 16.25
C ASP A 242 -14.51 4.76 16.70
N LEU A 243 -14.11 3.51 16.51
CA LEU A 243 -14.83 2.32 16.96
C LEU A 243 -14.66 2.02 18.47
N GLY A 244 -13.84 2.82 19.17
CA GLY A 244 -13.60 2.72 20.60
C GLY A 244 -12.47 1.78 21.02
N TYR A 245 -11.64 1.32 20.09
CA TYR A 245 -10.46 0.52 20.38
C TYR A 245 -9.25 1.40 20.75
N GLN A 246 -8.40 0.91 21.63
CA GLN A 246 -7.09 1.52 21.85
C GLN A 246 -6.15 1.17 20.70
N THR A 247 -5.33 2.13 20.26
CA THR A 247 -4.35 1.91 19.19
C THR A 247 -2.96 2.25 19.66
N GLU A 248 -1.95 1.49 19.21
CA GLU A 248 -0.57 1.71 19.58
C GLU A 248 0.38 1.30 18.45
N GLU A 249 1.49 2.03 18.31
CA GLU A 249 2.60 1.70 17.43
C GLU A 249 3.75 1.14 18.26
N VAL A 250 4.12 -0.13 18.03
CA VAL A 250 5.07 -0.87 18.87
C VAL A 250 6.14 -1.57 18.04
N MET A 251 7.23 -1.93 18.69
CA MET A 251 8.11 -2.99 18.16
C MET A 251 7.54 -4.33 18.63
N ILE A 252 7.34 -5.26 17.70
CA ILE A 252 6.91 -6.63 18.00
C ILE A 252 7.89 -7.61 17.38
N SER A 253 8.39 -8.55 18.16
CA SER A 253 9.29 -9.59 17.68
C SER A 253 8.53 -10.82 17.20
N THR A 254 9.19 -11.67 16.42
CA THR A 254 8.63 -12.96 15.99
C THR A 254 8.39 -13.90 17.17
N ASP A 255 9.20 -13.81 18.23
CA ASP A 255 9.02 -14.63 19.44
C ASP A 255 7.79 -14.17 20.24
N GLU A 256 7.65 -12.82 20.45
CA GLU A 256 6.44 -12.26 21.06
C GLU A 256 5.19 -12.63 20.27
N TRP A 257 5.22 -12.50 18.95
CA TRP A 257 4.10 -12.93 18.11
C TRP A 257 3.72 -14.39 18.34
N ARG A 258 4.72 -15.31 18.29
CA ARG A 258 4.48 -16.74 18.51
C ARG A 258 3.89 -17.02 19.91
N ASP A 259 4.54 -16.49 20.94
CA ASP A 259 4.23 -16.78 22.33
C ASP A 259 2.86 -16.18 22.74
N GLU A 260 2.57 -14.97 22.27
CA GLU A 260 1.29 -14.28 22.52
C GLU A 260 0.11 -14.90 21.73
N VAL A 261 0.35 -15.46 20.55
CA VAL A 261 -0.64 -16.27 19.84
C VAL A 261 -0.90 -17.58 20.61
N ALA A 262 0.16 -18.23 21.10
CA ALA A 262 0.04 -19.47 21.86
C ALA A 262 -0.69 -19.27 23.20
N SER A 263 -0.50 -18.13 23.85
CA SER A 263 -1.23 -17.75 25.09
C SER A 263 -2.66 -17.26 24.84
N GLY A 264 -3.00 -16.90 23.61
CA GLY A 264 -4.28 -16.28 23.24
C GLY A 264 -4.33 -14.77 23.53
N GLU A 265 -3.21 -14.14 23.90
CA GLU A 265 -3.13 -12.69 24.07
C GLU A 265 -3.30 -11.95 22.74
N ILE A 266 -2.64 -12.41 21.66
CA ILE A 266 -2.97 -12.00 20.30
C ILE A 266 -4.13 -12.86 19.81
N SER A 267 -5.28 -12.22 19.62
CA SER A 267 -6.53 -12.88 19.22
C SER A 267 -6.78 -12.83 17.72
N GLU A 268 -6.33 -11.77 17.04
CA GLU A 268 -6.52 -11.58 15.60
C GLU A 268 -5.29 -10.90 14.99
N ILE A 269 -5.04 -11.17 13.71
CA ILE A 269 -3.98 -10.51 12.93
C ILE A 269 -4.53 -10.16 11.56
N PHE A 270 -4.14 -9.01 11.03
CA PHE A 270 -4.48 -8.62 9.68
C PHE A 270 -3.40 -7.75 9.03
N ALA A 271 -3.40 -7.73 7.73
CA ALA A 271 -2.60 -6.78 6.95
C ALA A 271 -3.50 -5.76 6.26
N CYS A 272 -2.97 -4.59 5.96
CA CYS A 272 -3.71 -3.54 5.29
C CYS A 272 -2.91 -2.86 4.18
N GLY A 273 -3.65 -2.40 3.17
CA GLY A 273 -3.10 -1.65 2.05
C GLY A 273 -4.21 -1.19 1.11
N THR A 274 -3.89 -0.30 0.18
CA THR A 274 -4.89 0.27 -0.74
C THR A 274 -5.63 -0.81 -1.53
N ALA A 275 -4.94 -1.84 -2.02
CA ALA A 275 -5.56 -2.88 -2.86
C ALA A 275 -6.55 -3.75 -2.06
N ALA A 276 -6.11 -4.27 -0.91
CA ALA A 276 -6.87 -5.21 -0.10
C ALA A 276 -7.83 -4.55 0.89
N VAL A 277 -7.60 -3.28 1.24
CA VAL A 277 -8.12 -2.58 2.42
C VAL A 277 -7.65 -3.28 3.69
N ILE A 278 -8.24 -4.41 4.04
CA ILE A 278 -7.80 -5.32 5.11
C ILE A 278 -7.83 -6.77 4.59
N SER A 279 -6.77 -7.52 4.90
CA SER A 279 -6.63 -8.95 4.65
C SER A 279 -6.34 -9.67 5.97
N PRO A 280 -7.24 -10.53 6.47
CA PRO A 280 -7.02 -11.30 7.70
C PRO A 280 -5.85 -12.28 7.54
N VAL A 281 -5.08 -12.49 8.62
CA VAL A 281 -3.97 -13.46 8.70
C VAL A 281 -4.34 -14.53 9.71
N GLY A 282 -4.52 -15.78 9.25
CA GLY A 282 -4.93 -16.90 10.09
C GLY A 282 -3.77 -17.72 10.63
N ALA A 283 -2.67 -17.79 9.90
CA ALA A 283 -1.52 -18.59 10.32
C ALA A 283 -0.19 -17.97 9.86
N ALA A 284 0.86 -18.22 10.63
CA ALA A 284 2.23 -17.93 10.28
C ALA A 284 3.07 -19.20 10.28
N LYS A 285 4.00 -19.30 9.33
CA LYS A 285 4.97 -20.40 9.20
C LYS A 285 6.39 -19.87 9.16
N SER A 286 7.30 -20.61 9.70
CA SER A 286 8.75 -20.41 9.57
C SER A 286 9.46 -21.76 9.62
N ASN A 287 10.78 -21.75 9.53
CA ASN A 287 11.59 -22.96 9.76
C ASN A 287 11.45 -23.51 11.21
N GLU A 288 10.91 -22.73 12.13
CA GLU A 288 10.71 -23.10 13.54
C GLU A 288 9.33 -23.74 13.79
N GLY A 289 8.45 -23.74 12.80
CA GLY A 289 7.12 -24.33 12.89
C GLY A 289 6.00 -23.48 12.33
N THR A 290 4.79 -23.87 12.67
CA THR A 290 3.55 -23.17 12.26
C THR A 290 2.74 -22.86 13.52
N TRP A 291 2.22 -21.65 13.59
CA TRP A 291 1.27 -21.25 14.63
C TRP A 291 0.04 -20.57 14.02
N VAL A 292 -1.11 -20.88 14.59
CA VAL A 292 -2.42 -20.46 14.10
C VAL A 292 -2.99 -19.46 15.08
N THR A 293 -3.43 -18.30 14.58
CA THR A 293 -4.06 -17.25 15.40
C THR A 293 -5.55 -17.57 15.56
N GLY A 294 -6.01 -17.69 16.81
CA GLY A 294 -7.38 -18.05 17.09
C GLY A 294 -7.78 -19.42 16.49
N ASP A 295 -8.83 -19.42 15.70
CA ASP A 295 -9.29 -20.59 14.92
C ASP A 295 -8.81 -20.58 13.45
N GLY A 296 -7.91 -19.66 13.11
CA GLY A 296 -7.40 -19.48 11.74
C GLY A 296 -8.37 -18.77 10.81
N GLN A 297 -9.47 -18.22 11.31
CA GLN A 297 -10.49 -17.53 10.53
C GLN A 297 -10.39 -16.00 10.70
N PRO A 298 -11.06 -15.22 9.84
CA PRO A 298 -11.13 -13.75 10.00
C PRO A 298 -11.73 -13.36 11.35
N GLY A 299 -11.03 -12.56 12.14
CA GLY A 299 -11.46 -12.12 13.44
C GLY A 299 -12.56 -11.05 13.38
N LYS A 300 -13.36 -10.96 14.45
CA LYS A 300 -14.51 -10.06 14.53
C LYS A 300 -14.09 -8.57 14.49
N ILE A 301 -13.05 -8.20 15.21
CA ILE A 301 -12.55 -6.83 15.30
C ILE A 301 -11.95 -6.44 13.95
N THR A 302 -11.18 -7.32 13.33
CA THR A 302 -10.64 -7.16 11.98
C THR A 302 -11.75 -6.85 10.96
N MET A 303 -12.84 -7.62 11.01
CA MET A 303 -13.96 -7.44 10.09
C MET A 303 -14.80 -6.19 10.40
N GLU A 304 -14.97 -5.81 11.66
CA GLU A 304 -15.62 -4.55 12.06
C GLU A 304 -14.84 -3.33 11.52
N ILE A 305 -13.53 -3.31 11.70
CA ILE A 305 -12.68 -2.23 11.18
C ILE A 305 -12.71 -2.20 9.65
N ARG A 306 -12.67 -3.37 8.99
CA ARG A 306 -12.75 -3.47 7.53
C ARG A 306 -14.06 -2.92 6.99
N GLU A 307 -15.18 -3.29 7.58
CA GLU A 307 -16.50 -2.82 7.18
C GLU A 307 -16.61 -1.30 7.36
N TYR A 308 -16.16 -0.78 8.49
CA TYR A 308 -16.16 0.65 8.77
C TYR A 308 -15.33 1.43 7.75
N MET A 309 -14.12 0.95 7.43
CA MET A 309 -13.27 1.56 6.40
C MET A 309 -13.93 1.56 5.02
N LEU A 310 -14.53 0.46 4.61
CA LEU A 310 -15.24 0.37 3.33
C LEU A 310 -16.45 1.31 3.29
N ASN A 311 -17.20 1.39 4.38
CA ASN A 311 -18.35 2.27 4.48
C ASN A 311 -17.97 3.76 4.39
N ILE A 312 -16.84 4.16 4.98
CA ILE A 312 -16.29 5.53 4.78
C ILE A 312 -15.89 5.72 3.32
N GLN A 313 -15.11 4.80 2.74
CA GLN A 313 -14.60 4.91 1.37
C GLN A 313 -15.71 4.99 0.32
N HIS A 314 -16.83 4.31 0.55
CA HIS A 314 -18.00 4.32 -0.31
C HIS A 314 -19.06 5.38 0.06
N GLY A 315 -18.77 6.25 1.03
CA GLY A 315 -19.73 7.31 1.45
C GLY A 315 -21.03 6.77 2.06
N VAL A 316 -21.01 5.55 2.62
CA VAL A 316 -22.17 4.93 3.28
C VAL A 316 -22.37 5.47 4.70
N VAL A 317 -21.28 5.83 5.38
CA VAL A 317 -21.28 6.46 6.71
C VAL A 317 -20.64 7.84 6.64
N GLU A 318 -20.87 8.65 7.66
CA GLU A 318 -20.28 9.98 7.79
C GLU A 318 -18.74 9.89 7.79
N ASP A 319 -18.10 10.68 6.94
CA ASP A 319 -16.66 10.85 6.88
C ASP A 319 -16.22 11.96 7.85
N LYS A 320 -16.06 11.63 9.13
CA LYS A 320 -15.67 12.55 10.20
C LYS A 320 -14.30 13.20 10.01
N HIS A 321 -13.46 12.56 9.20
CA HIS A 321 -12.06 12.97 9.00
C HIS A 321 -11.85 13.72 7.68
N HIS A 322 -12.91 13.89 6.87
CA HIS A 322 -12.85 14.53 5.54
C HIS A 322 -11.82 13.84 4.61
N TRP A 323 -11.78 12.51 4.64
CA TRP A 323 -10.87 11.70 3.82
C TRP A 323 -11.31 11.57 2.37
N ASN A 324 -12.61 11.69 2.12
CA ASN A 324 -13.16 11.55 0.78
C ASN A 324 -13.13 12.89 0.04
N THR A 325 -12.44 12.91 -1.08
CA THR A 325 -12.37 14.06 -1.99
C THR A 325 -13.32 13.82 -3.16
N LYS A 326 -14.37 14.64 -3.29
CA LYS A 326 -15.35 14.52 -4.35
C LYS A 326 -14.71 14.79 -5.72
N VAL A 327 -15.10 13.98 -6.73
CA VAL A 327 -14.71 14.10 -8.15
C VAL A 327 -15.90 14.51 -9.00
N LEU A 328 -17.01 13.82 -8.86
CA LEU A 328 -18.30 14.06 -9.56
C LEU A 328 -19.45 14.11 -8.58
#